data_6119ebae447f8e3efba90b9b1508fb77
#
_entry.id   6119ebae447f8e3efba90b9b1508fb77
#
_cell.length_a   1.000
_cell.length_b   1.000
_cell.length_c   1.000
_cell.angle_alpha   90.00
_cell.angle_beta   90.00
_cell.angle_gamma   90.00
#
_symmetry.space_group_name_H-M   'P 1'
#
loop_
_entity.id
_entity.type
_entity.pdbx_description
1 polymer ?
#
loop_
_entity_poly.entity_id
_entity_poly.type
_entity_poly.pdbx_seq_one_letter_code
_entity_poly.pdbx_strand_id
1 'polypeptide(L)'
;MEEPTKTTVQPNKQQLLNRLKRVEGQVRGVHQMVENDRYCVDILHQISAIKSAMNKVSLALLEDNTHHCVVNAIKGQNGDAAIKELMDVMKTMTK
;
A
#
# COMPACT_ATOMS: atom_id res chain seq x y z
N MET A 1 -1.92 20.94 -4.12
CA MET A 1 -1.12 19.73 -4.00
C MET A 1 -0.01 19.76 -5.04
N GLU A 2 1.20 19.58 -4.60
CA GLU A 2 2.34 19.64 -5.50
C GLU A 2 2.41 18.39 -6.37
N GLU A 3 2.85 18.57 -7.61
CA GLU A 3 3.06 17.43 -8.48
C GLU A 3 4.22 16.58 -7.98
N PRO A 4 4.11 15.27 -8.02
CA PRO A 4 5.22 14.41 -7.65
C PRO A 4 6.38 14.61 -8.64
N THR A 5 7.57 14.79 -8.08
CA THR A 5 8.79 14.91 -8.89
C THR A 5 9.35 13.55 -9.29
N LYS A 6 8.84 12.48 -8.66
CA LYS A 6 9.29 11.12 -8.92
C LYS A 6 8.12 10.27 -9.37
N THR A 7 8.38 9.39 -10.30
CA THR A 7 7.39 8.44 -10.76
C THR A 7 7.97 7.03 -10.72
N THR A 8 7.10 6.07 -10.53
CA THR A 8 7.48 4.66 -10.58
C THR A 8 6.46 3.92 -11.42
N VAL A 9 6.94 3.29 -12.49
CA VAL A 9 6.08 2.45 -13.31
C VAL A 9 5.95 1.10 -12.63
N GLN A 10 4.71 0.69 -12.35
CA GLN A 10 4.44 -0.57 -11.66
C GLN A 10 4.46 -1.71 -12.66
N PRO A 11 5.33 -2.74 -12.47
CA PRO A 11 5.37 -3.88 -13.39
C PRO A 11 4.05 -4.68 -13.40
N ASN A 12 3.34 -4.72 -12.27
CA ASN A 12 2.08 -5.43 -12.13
C ASN A 12 0.92 -4.48 -11.85
N LYS A 13 0.88 -3.41 -12.60
CA LYS A 13 -0.07 -2.32 -12.37
C LYS A 13 -1.52 -2.80 -12.33
N GLN A 14 -1.92 -3.63 -13.28
CA GLN A 14 -3.31 -4.09 -13.36
C GLN A 14 -3.69 -4.94 -12.15
N GLN A 15 -2.79 -5.80 -11.69
CA GLN A 15 -3.05 -6.61 -10.49
C GLN A 15 -3.21 -5.73 -9.25
N LEU A 16 -2.37 -4.71 -9.12
CA LEU A 16 -2.45 -3.78 -8.00
C LEU A 16 -3.77 -3.01 -8.03
N LEU A 17 -4.15 -2.53 -9.21
CA LEU A 17 -5.41 -1.80 -9.37
C LEU A 17 -6.60 -2.68 -9.03
N ASN A 18 -6.57 -3.95 -9.43
CA ASN A 18 -7.64 -4.90 -9.11
C ASN A 18 -7.74 -5.14 -7.59
N ARG A 19 -6.61 -5.27 -6.91
CA ARG A 19 -6.58 -5.42 -5.46
C ARG A 19 -7.12 -4.18 -4.76
N LEU A 20 -6.72 -3.00 -5.21
CA LEU A 20 -7.19 -1.74 -4.65
C LEU A 20 -8.68 -1.56 -4.87
N LYS A 21 -9.19 -1.95 -6.03
CA LYS A 21 -10.62 -1.90 -6.31
C LYS A 21 -11.41 -2.79 -5.36
N ARG A 22 -10.87 -3.96 -5.04
CA ARG A 22 -11.49 -4.86 -4.07
C ARG A 22 -11.53 -4.24 -2.68
N VAL A 23 -10.42 -3.62 -2.25
CA VAL A 23 -10.36 -2.94 -0.96
C VAL A 23 -11.34 -1.77 -0.92
N GLU A 24 -11.43 -1.02 -2.02
CA GLU A 24 -12.40 0.07 -2.14
C GLU A 24 -13.82 -0.44 -1.90
N GLY A 25 -14.18 -1.58 -2.49
CA GLY A 25 -15.48 -2.21 -2.27
C GLY A 25 -15.67 -2.64 -0.82
N GLN A 26 -14.64 -3.16 -0.18
CA GLN A 26 -14.70 -3.56 1.23
C GLN A 26 -14.91 -2.35 2.14
N VAL A 27 -14.24 -1.22 1.85
CA VAL A 27 -14.42 0.01 2.62
C VAL A 27 -15.86 0.52 2.46
N ARG A 28 -16.39 0.46 1.25
CA ARG A 28 -17.77 0.84 0.99
C ARG A 28 -18.73 -0.04 1.78
N GLY A 29 -18.42 -1.33 1.87
CA GLY A 29 -19.19 -2.27 2.68
C GLY A 29 -19.19 -1.88 4.16
N VAL A 30 -18.05 -1.49 4.71
CA VAL A 30 -17.95 -1.03 6.08
C VAL A 30 -18.78 0.25 6.30
N HIS A 31 -18.72 1.16 5.35
CA HIS A 31 -19.53 2.39 5.39
C HIS A 31 -21.02 2.04 5.55
N GLN A 32 -21.52 1.09 4.76
CA GLN A 32 -22.90 0.65 4.84
C GLN A 32 -23.20 -0.04 6.17
N MET A 33 -22.26 -0.82 6.70
CA MET A 33 -22.45 -1.47 8.00
C MET A 33 -22.62 -0.45 9.12
N VAL A 34 -21.81 0.61 9.10
CA VAL A 34 -21.91 1.69 10.08
C VAL A 34 -23.24 2.41 9.91
N GLU A 35 -23.60 2.70 8.67
CA GLU A 35 -24.86 3.37 8.34
C GLU A 35 -26.08 2.60 8.85
N ASN A 36 -26.03 1.28 8.77
CA ASN A 36 -27.13 0.39 9.14
C ASN A 36 -27.03 -0.13 10.57
N ASP A 37 -26.17 0.47 11.38
CA ASP A 37 -26.03 0.13 12.80
C ASP A 37 -25.74 -1.35 13.03
N ARG A 38 -24.89 -1.93 12.18
CA ARG A 38 -24.48 -3.33 12.32
C ARG A 38 -23.71 -3.52 13.62
N TYR A 39 -23.65 -4.75 14.09
CA TYR A 39 -22.94 -5.11 15.31
C TYR A 39 -21.46 -4.71 15.21
N CYS A 40 -20.96 -4.00 16.22
CA CYS A 40 -19.63 -3.40 16.16
C CYS A 40 -18.50 -4.43 15.99
N VAL A 41 -18.64 -5.62 16.56
CA VAL A 41 -17.61 -6.67 16.41
C VAL A 41 -17.50 -7.12 14.95
N ASP A 42 -18.63 -7.23 14.25
CA ASP A 42 -18.65 -7.57 12.83
C ASP A 42 -17.94 -6.50 12.00
N ILE A 43 -18.19 -5.23 12.33
CA ILE A 43 -17.53 -4.12 11.66
C ILE A 43 -16.03 -4.18 11.89
N LEU A 44 -15.60 -4.44 13.11
CA LEU A 44 -14.18 -4.55 13.44
C LEU A 44 -13.51 -5.70 12.70
N HIS A 45 -14.21 -6.82 12.54
CA HIS A 45 -13.69 -7.94 11.75
C HIS A 45 -13.47 -7.54 10.30
N GLN A 46 -14.41 -6.78 9.72
CA GLN A 46 -14.26 -6.29 8.35
C GLN A 46 -13.10 -5.32 8.23
N ILE A 47 -12.93 -4.43 9.20
CA ILE A 47 -11.80 -3.51 9.21
C ILE A 47 -10.49 -4.27 9.28
N SER A 48 -10.43 -5.32 10.10
CA SER A 48 -9.24 -6.16 10.20
C SER A 48 -8.91 -6.81 8.84
N ALA A 49 -9.93 -7.28 8.13
CA ALA A 49 -9.75 -7.86 6.80
C ALA A 49 -9.22 -6.82 5.79
N ILE A 50 -9.73 -5.58 5.87
CA ILE A 50 -9.28 -4.49 5.01
C ILE A 50 -7.81 -4.16 5.29
N LYS A 51 -7.43 -4.10 6.57
CA LYS A 51 -6.03 -3.86 6.96
C LYS A 51 -5.12 -4.93 6.40
N SER A 52 -5.51 -6.20 6.49
CA SER A 52 -4.75 -7.31 5.91
C SER A 52 -4.62 -7.17 4.40
N ALA A 53 -5.71 -6.82 3.71
CA ALA A 53 -5.71 -6.65 2.26
C ALA A 53 -4.80 -5.49 1.86
N MET A 54 -4.87 -4.36 2.58
CA MET A 54 -3.99 -3.22 2.30
C MET A 54 -2.53 -3.56 2.57
N ASN A 55 -2.27 -4.33 3.61
CA ASN A 55 -0.91 -4.76 3.91
C ASN A 55 -0.34 -5.59 2.77
N LYS A 56 -1.15 -6.45 2.16
CA LYS A 56 -0.74 -7.24 0.99
C LYS A 56 -0.42 -6.34 -0.20
N VAL A 57 -1.20 -5.28 -0.41
CA VAL A 57 -0.91 -4.30 -1.45
C VAL A 57 0.44 -3.62 -1.19
N SER A 58 0.67 -3.23 0.06
CA SER A 58 1.94 -2.61 0.46
C SER A 58 3.12 -3.52 0.20
N LEU A 59 2.98 -4.80 0.58
CA LEU A 59 4.05 -5.78 0.39
C LEU A 59 4.30 -6.03 -1.10
N ALA A 60 3.25 -6.09 -1.90
CA ALA A 60 3.38 -6.27 -3.35
C ALA A 60 4.10 -5.08 -3.98
N LEU A 61 3.76 -3.87 -3.57
CA LEU A 61 4.43 -2.66 -4.05
C LEU A 61 5.91 -2.69 -3.68
N LEU A 62 6.21 -3.02 -2.44
CA LEU A 62 7.58 -3.08 -1.95
C LEU A 62 8.37 -4.14 -2.72
N GLU A 63 7.81 -5.33 -2.88
CA GLU A 63 8.46 -6.43 -3.56
C GLU A 63 8.70 -6.10 -5.04
N ASP A 64 7.68 -5.56 -5.72
CA ASP A 64 7.77 -5.23 -7.14
C ASP A 64 8.79 -4.12 -7.43
N ASN A 65 9.00 -3.23 -6.48
CA ASN A 65 9.83 -2.05 -6.69
C ASN A 65 11.19 -2.11 -5.99
N THR A 66 11.42 -3.13 -5.17
CA THR A 66 12.70 -3.28 -4.46
C THR A 66 13.86 -3.36 -5.45
N HIS A 67 13.73 -4.20 -6.48
CA HIS A 67 14.75 -4.34 -7.50
C HIS A 67 15.05 -3.02 -8.18
N HIS A 68 14.00 -2.30 -8.56
CA HIS A 68 14.12 -0.99 -9.21
C HIS A 68 14.83 0.01 -8.30
N CYS A 69 14.43 0.05 -7.02
CA CYS A 69 15.04 0.93 -6.04
C CYS A 69 16.51 0.61 -5.83
N VAL A 70 16.85 -0.68 -5.76
CA VAL A 70 18.25 -1.13 -5.58
C VAL A 70 19.08 -0.76 -6.80
N VAL A 71 18.55 -1.01 -8.00
CA VAL A 71 19.26 -0.67 -9.24
C VAL A 71 19.52 0.83 -9.33
N ASN A 72 18.52 1.63 -9.00
CA ASN A 72 18.67 3.09 -8.99
C ASN A 72 19.69 3.54 -7.95
N ALA A 73 19.72 2.90 -6.79
CA ALA A 73 20.67 3.20 -5.73
C ALA A 73 22.12 2.93 -6.21
N ILE A 74 22.32 1.83 -6.94
CA ILE A 74 23.63 1.48 -7.46
C ILE A 74 24.08 2.47 -8.54
N LYS A 75 23.15 2.87 -9.41
CA LYS A 75 23.44 3.77 -10.53
C LYS A 75 23.46 5.23 -10.15
N GLY A 76 22.71 5.61 -9.12
CA GLY A 76 22.55 6.99 -8.73
C GLY A 76 23.55 7.43 -7.66
N GLN A 77 23.74 8.74 -7.55
CA GLN A 77 24.59 9.32 -6.54
C GLN A 77 23.89 9.41 -5.17
N ASN A 78 22.57 9.20 -5.14
CA ASN A 78 21.75 9.31 -3.94
C ASN A 78 21.27 7.95 -3.45
N GLY A 79 22.07 6.91 -3.65
CA GLY A 79 21.71 5.56 -3.26
C GLY A 79 21.40 5.43 -1.78
N ASP A 80 22.23 6.05 -0.94
CA ASP A 80 22.04 5.99 0.51
C ASP A 80 20.72 6.66 0.93
N ALA A 81 20.38 7.78 0.31
CA ALA A 81 19.14 8.50 0.59
C ALA A 81 17.92 7.65 0.20
N ALA A 82 17.98 6.98 -0.95
CA ALA A 82 16.89 6.12 -1.42
C ALA A 82 16.67 4.93 -0.49
N ILE A 83 17.77 4.31 -0.04
CA ILE A 83 17.70 3.18 0.89
C ILE A 83 17.12 3.62 2.23
N LYS A 84 17.56 4.78 2.72
CA LYS A 84 17.05 5.32 3.98
C LYS A 84 15.55 5.59 3.90
N GLU A 85 15.10 6.18 2.81
CA GLU A 85 13.69 6.45 2.59
C GLU A 85 12.87 5.16 2.62
N LEU A 86 13.35 4.11 1.94
CA LEU A 86 12.70 2.82 1.93
C LEU A 86 12.65 2.21 3.33
N MET A 87 13.74 2.28 4.08
CA MET A 87 13.79 1.75 5.44
C MET A 87 12.82 2.47 6.36
N ASP A 88 12.68 3.78 6.21
CA ASP A 88 11.74 4.56 7.01
C ASP A 88 10.29 4.15 6.73
N VAL A 89 9.95 3.90 5.46
CA VAL A 89 8.63 3.41 5.08
C VAL A 89 8.38 2.03 5.69
N MET A 90 9.35 1.13 5.61
CA MET A 90 9.23 -0.20 6.18
C MET A 90 8.96 -0.16 7.69
N LYS A 91 9.61 0.74 8.41
CA LYS A 91 9.36 0.93 9.84
C LYS A 91 7.93 1.35 10.11
N THR A 92 7.39 2.21 9.27
CA THR A 92 5.99 2.64 9.38
C THR A 92 5.03 1.48 9.17
N MET A 93 5.34 0.59 8.22
CA MET A 93 4.49 -0.56 7.93
C MET A 93 4.45 -1.59 9.05
N THR A 94 5.49 -1.67 9.84
CA THR A 94 5.59 -2.70 10.90
C THR A 94 5.03 -2.25 12.25
N LYS A 95 4.54 -1.03 12.35
CA LYS A 95 3.91 -0.53 13.59
C LYS A 95 2.53 -1.09 13.83
#